data_6b7fb6dcf19c94d2a1e1eb3134679ed2
#
_entry.id   6b7fb6dcf19c94d2a1e1eb3134679ed2
#
_cell.length_a   1.000
_cell.length_b   1.000
_cell.length_c   1.000
_cell.angle_alpha   90.00
_cell.angle_beta   90.00
_cell.angle_gamma   90.00
#
_symmetry.space_group_name_H-M   'P 1'
#
loop_
_entity.id
_entity.type
_entity.pdbx_description
1 polymer ?
#
loop_
_entity_poly.entity_id
_entity_poly.type
_entity_poly.pdbx_seq_one_letter_code
_entity_poly.pdbx_strand_id
1 'polypeptide(L)'
;YLREFGIEYTIVETHGMLYADPTPIYGTYAPIVSHEGVIAFARDLESSRQVWSSINGYPGDYNYREFYRDIGYDCDYDYIKPYIACNGARVNTGIKYYRITGKDCPKDYYDVQWAMDTVEKQAGHFLDCRTAQIEHLSSYMDIPPIITCPYDAELYGHWWYEGPYWLYILFKKIYYDKCNFELITPGEYIDKYPQMQVSTPCRSSWGANGYSEVWLNQTNDYAHRHLHKAADRMCELAQKFPNEGDTLRRQALNQCARELLMAQTSCWLFIITNGTMVEYAHKSIKDHIGRFTKLYYQIKNDKIDARYLLYVFDKDDIFPEIDYMIYY
;
A
#
# COMPACT_ATOMS: atom_id res chain seq x y z
N TYR A 1 -9.86 -16.25 -9.75
CA TYR A 1 -9.56 -16.30 -8.31
C TYR A 1 -10.33 -15.24 -7.51
N LEU A 2 -10.31 -13.93 -7.89
CA LEU A 2 -10.98 -12.88 -7.09
C LEU A 2 -12.45 -13.24 -6.82
N ARG A 3 -13.20 -13.61 -7.86
CA ARG A 3 -14.61 -14.00 -7.72
C ARG A 3 -14.82 -15.25 -6.87
N GLU A 4 -13.94 -16.23 -7.01
CA GLU A 4 -13.93 -17.49 -6.26
C GLU A 4 -13.82 -17.26 -4.74
N PHE A 5 -13.06 -16.23 -4.34
CA PHE A 5 -12.89 -15.82 -2.94
C PHE A 5 -13.82 -14.69 -2.49
N GLY A 6 -14.90 -14.42 -3.24
CA GLY A 6 -15.91 -13.44 -2.85
C GLY A 6 -15.49 -11.98 -3.01
N ILE A 7 -14.43 -11.70 -3.76
CA ILE A 7 -14.00 -10.33 -4.06
C ILE A 7 -14.89 -9.78 -5.18
N GLU A 8 -15.64 -8.75 -4.89
CA GLU A 8 -16.60 -8.17 -5.82
C GLU A 8 -15.96 -7.15 -6.76
N TYR A 9 -15.01 -6.36 -6.25
CA TYR A 9 -14.36 -5.33 -7.05
C TYR A 9 -12.87 -5.20 -6.75
N THR A 10 -12.18 -4.56 -7.67
CA THR A 10 -10.77 -4.16 -7.54
C THR A 10 -10.56 -2.76 -8.12
N ILE A 11 -9.44 -2.12 -7.77
CA ILE A 11 -9.03 -0.85 -8.35
C ILE A 11 -7.77 -1.11 -9.19
N VAL A 12 -7.81 -0.72 -10.46
CA VAL A 12 -6.69 -0.88 -11.40
C VAL A 12 -6.02 0.44 -11.71
N GLU A 13 -4.80 0.38 -12.24
CA GLU A 13 -4.12 1.58 -12.74
C GLU A 13 -4.83 2.13 -13.97
N THR A 14 -4.73 3.43 -14.20
CA THR A 14 -5.38 4.18 -15.29
C THR A 14 -5.29 3.46 -16.63
N HIS A 15 -4.09 3.02 -17.05
CA HIS A 15 -3.89 2.35 -18.33
C HIS A 15 -4.49 0.93 -18.38
N GLY A 16 -4.65 0.27 -17.23
CA GLY A 16 -5.36 -1.01 -17.13
C GLY A 16 -6.82 -0.90 -17.56
N MET A 17 -7.42 0.26 -17.31
CA MET A 17 -8.78 0.58 -17.75
C MET A 17 -8.81 1.09 -19.19
N LEU A 18 -7.95 2.06 -19.55
CA LEU A 18 -7.95 2.70 -20.87
C LEU A 18 -7.67 1.73 -22.01
N TYR A 19 -6.92 0.65 -21.74
CA TYR A 19 -6.59 -0.41 -22.72
C TYR A 19 -7.32 -1.71 -22.44
N ALA A 20 -8.44 -1.66 -21.70
CA ALA A 20 -9.31 -2.82 -21.52
C ALA A 20 -10.01 -3.23 -22.85
N ASP A 21 -10.42 -4.48 -22.96
CA ASP A 21 -11.06 -5.02 -24.16
C ASP A 21 -12.46 -5.58 -23.85
N PRO A 22 -13.50 -5.07 -24.51
CA PRO A 22 -13.55 -3.88 -25.39
C PRO A 22 -13.28 -2.59 -24.63
N THR A 23 -12.77 -1.57 -25.35
CA THR A 23 -12.43 -0.27 -24.74
C THR A 23 -13.63 0.34 -23.99
N PRO A 24 -13.47 0.77 -22.72
CA PRO A 24 -14.54 1.38 -21.95
C PRO A 24 -15.01 2.71 -22.53
N ILE A 25 -16.33 2.87 -22.66
CA ILE A 25 -16.96 4.05 -23.27
C ILE A 25 -16.63 5.33 -22.49
N TYR A 26 -16.59 5.23 -21.15
CA TYR A 26 -16.34 6.36 -20.25
C TYR A 26 -14.95 6.38 -19.64
N GLY A 27 -14.00 5.61 -20.23
CA GLY A 27 -12.63 5.57 -19.78
C GLY A 27 -12.51 5.17 -18.29
N THR A 28 -11.90 6.03 -17.47
CA THR A 28 -11.68 5.76 -16.03
C THR A 28 -12.82 6.25 -15.13
N TYR A 29 -13.86 6.87 -15.71
CA TYR A 29 -14.89 7.58 -14.97
C TYR A 29 -16.18 6.76 -14.75
N ALA A 30 -16.16 5.50 -15.15
CA ALA A 30 -17.18 4.50 -14.84
C ALA A 30 -16.49 3.15 -14.62
N PRO A 31 -16.96 2.33 -13.66
CA PRO A 31 -16.45 0.97 -13.51
C PRO A 31 -16.89 0.09 -14.68
N ILE A 32 -16.13 -0.97 -14.90
CA ILE A 32 -16.45 -2.06 -15.84
C ILE A 32 -16.61 -3.37 -15.08
N VAL A 33 -17.32 -4.32 -15.64
CA VAL A 33 -17.43 -5.67 -15.08
C VAL A 33 -16.75 -6.68 -16.01
N SER A 34 -15.86 -7.51 -15.46
CA SER A 34 -15.23 -8.59 -16.23
C SER A 34 -16.22 -9.70 -16.57
N HIS A 35 -15.87 -10.55 -17.53
CA HIS A 35 -16.68 -11.72 -17.88
C HIS A 35 -16.91 -12.67 -16.69
N GLU A 36 -16.01 -12.70 -15.73
CA GLU A 36 -16.11 -13.48 -14.49
C GLU A 36 -16.93 -12.78 -13.39
N GLY A 37 -17.40 -11.56 -13.65
CA GLY A 37 -18.26 -10.81 -12.74
C GLY A 37 -17.50 -10.04 -11.64
N VAL A 38 -16.18 -9.81 -11.79
CA VAL A 38 -15.43 -8.90 -10.93
C VAL A 38 -15.45 -7.50 -11.52
N ILE A 39 -15.77 -6.51 -10.71
CA ILE A 39 -15.86 -5.10 -11.13
C ILE A 39 -14.50 -4.43 -10.97
N ALA A 40 -14.11 -3.63 -11.95
CA ALA A 40 -12.87 -2.84 -11.91
C ALA A 40 -13.19 -1.34 -11.94
N PHE A 41 -12.71 -0.64 -10.93
CA PHE A 41 -12.58 0.82 -10.91
C PHE A 41 -11.18 1.21 -11.36
N ALA A 42 -10.98 2.42 -11.84
CA ALA A 42 -9.66 2.87 -12.23
C ALA A 42 -9.23 4.14 -11.49
N ARG A 43 -7.94 4.23 -11.19
CA ARG A 43 -7.33 5.44 -10.66
C ARG A 43 -7.56 6.62 -11.59
N ASP A 44 -8.03 7.73 -11.03
CA ASP A 44 -8.03 9.01 -11.73
C ASP A 44 -6.63 9.64 -11.67
N LEU A 45 -6.11 10.01 -12.85
CA LEU A 45 -4.72 10.48 -12.98
C LEU A 45 -4.53 11.89 -12.43
N GLU A 46 -5.52 12.77 -12.60
CA GLU A 46 -5.43 14.16 -12.17
C GLU A 46 -5.39 14.26 -10.65
N SER A 47 -6.37 13.68 -9.97
CA SER A 47 -6.43 13.65 -8.50
C SER A 47 -5.22 12.98 -7.88
N SER A 48 -4.73 11.90 -8.51
CA SER A 48 -3.53 11.21 -8.05
C SER A 48 -2.28 12.08 -8.12
N ARG A 49 -2.08 12.82 -9.22
CA ARG A 49 -0.94 13.73 -9.36
C ARG A 49 -0.97 14.88 -8.36
N GLN A 50 -2.16 15.41 -8.07
CA GLN A 50 -2.33 16.53 -7.13
C GLN A 50 -1.91 16.14 -5.70
N VAL A 51 -2.13 14.92 -5.30
CA VAL A 51 -1.91 14.45 -3.91
C VAL A 51 -0.63 13.64 -3.76
N TRP A 52 -0.27 12.82 -4.75
CA TRP A 52 0.84 11.87 -4.60
C TRP A 52 2.21 12.45 -4.95
N SER A 53 2.28 13.43 -5.84
CA SER A 53 3.56 13.96 -6.30
C SER A 53 4.21 14.90 -5.28
N SER A 54 5.42 14.55 -4.81
CA SER A 54 6.25 15.44 -3.99
C SER A 54 6.90 16.60 -4.78
N ILE A 55 6.79 16.59 -6.11
CA ILE A 55 7.38 17.62 -6.98
C ILE A 55 6.30 18.57 -7.49
N ASN A 56 5.18 18.03 -7.98
CA ASN A 56 4.13 18.77 -8.62
C ASN A 56 2.80 18.74 -7.86
N GLY A 57 2.72 17.93 -6.79
CA GLY A 57 1.54 17.79 -5.94
C GLY A 57 1.63 18.61 -4.66
N TYR A 58 0.56 18.57 -3.90
CA TYR A 58 0.45 19.31 -2.63
C TYR A 58 1.57 18.99 -1.63
N PRO A 59 1.98 17.72 -1.42
CA PRO A 59 2.98 17.37 -0.41
C PRO A 59 4.35 18.04 -0.59
N GLY A 60 4.64 18.55 -1.79
CA GLY A 60 5.88 19.27 -2.10
C GLY A 60 5.87 20.77 -1.80
N ASP A 61 4.79 21.29 -1.23
CA ASP A 61 4.67 22.73 -0.95
C ASP A 61 5.72 23.22 0.06
N TYR A 62 6.30 24.38 -0.20
CA TYR A 62 7.35 24.95 0.64
C TYR A 62 6.91 25.35 2.05
N ASN A 63 5.62 25.46 2.31
CA ASN A 63 5.11 25.74 3.65
C ASN A 63 5.01 24.47 4.52
N TYR A 64 5.16 23.29 3.93
CA TYR A 64 5.04 22.03 4.65
C TYR A 64 6.34 21.58 5.31
N ARG A 65 6.19 20.70 6.31
CA ARG A 65 7.31 20.17 7.08
C ARG A 65 8.21 19.28 6.23
N GLU A 66 9.51 19.54 6.27
CA GLU A 66 10.52 18.75 5.56
C GLU A 66 10.61 17.32 6.13
N PHE A 67 10.44 16.32 5.30
CA PHE A 67 10.51 14.93 5.70
C PHE A 67 11.93 14.44 5.96
N TYR A 68 12.89 14.83 5.12
CA TYR A 68 14.25 14.29 5.15
C TYR A 68 15.18 14.91 6.19
N ARG A 69 14.80 16.04 6.80
CA ARG A 69 15.57 16.68 7.88
C ARG A 69 15.09 16.17 9.23
N ASP A 70 16.04 16.04 10.17
CA ASP A 70 15.75 15.56 11.52
C ASP A 70 16.75 16.14 12.50
N ILE A 71 16.32 16.55 13.69
CA ILE A 71 17.21 17.17 14.69
C ILE A 71 18.35 16.26 15.13
N GLY A 72 18.18 14.93 15.01
CA GLY A 72 19.25 13.96 15.29
C GLY A 72 20.47 14.16 14.41
N TYR A 73 20.31 14.75 13.22
CA TYR A 73 21.38 15.07 12.27
C TYR A 73 21.64 16.57 12.18
N ASP A 74 20.62 17.40 12.35
CA ASP A 74 20.69 18.85 12.13
C ASP A 74 21.24 19.63 13.33
N CYS A 75 20.99 19.15 14.56
CA CYS A 75 21.49 19.79 15.77
C CYS A 75 22.96 19.44 16.06
N ASP A 76 23.60 20.28 16.85
CA ASP A 76 24.91 19.98 17.40
C ASP A 76 24.90 18.63 18.12
N TYR A 77 25.99 17.86 17.95
CA TYR A 77 26.07 16.50 18.48
C TYR A 77 26.05 16.46 20.00
N ASP A 78 26.75 17.39 20.66
CA ASP A 78 26.80 17.40 22.12
C ASP A 78 25.45 17.80 22.74
N TYR A 79 24.67 18.61 22.01
CA TYR A 79 23.28 18.92 22.40
C TYR A 79 22.36 17.69 22.25
N ILE A 80 22.43 16.97 21.14
CA ILE A 80 21.47 15.88 20.86
C ILE A 80 21.85 14.55 21.51
N LYS A 81 23.15 14.32 21.78
CA LYS A 81 23.70 13.07 22.31
C LYS A 81 22.96 12.51 23.54
N PRO A 82 22.56 13.30 24.55
CA PRO A 82 21.81 12.78 25.71
C PRO A 82 20.44 12.23 25.37
N TYR A 83 19.86 12.58 24.21
CA TYR A 83 18.51 12.23 23.79
C TYR A 83 18.47 11.12 22.74
N ILE A 84 19.63 10.70 22.20
CA ILE A 84 19.76 9.61 21.25
C ILE A 84 20.35 8.38 21.95
N ALA A 85 19.53 7.34 22.12
CA ALA A 85 19.84 6.17 22.97
C ALA A 85 20.82 5.15 22.36
N CYS A 86 21.44 5.41 21.20
CA CYS A 86 22.18 4.39 20.45
C CYS A 86 23.69 4.68 20.44
N ASN A 87 24.45 4.09 21.34
CA ASN A 87 25.93 3.92 21.27
C ASN A 87 26.72 5.09 20.66
N GLY A 88 26.22 6.32 20.77
CA GLY A 88 26.82 7.53 20.24
C GLY A 88 26.64 7.76 18.73
N ALA A 89 25.90 6.93 18.02
CA ALA A 89 25.57 7.16 16.61
C ALA A 89 24.39 8.14 16.47
N ARG A 90 24.43 9.00 15.45
CA ARG A 90 23.28 9.83 15.09
C ARG A 90 22.15 8.94 14.54
N VAL A 91 20.93 9.21 14.97
CA VAL A 91 19.71 8.50 14.55
C VAL A 91 18.59 9.49 14.24
N ASN A 92 17.63 9.07 13.45
CA ASN A 92 16.39 9.81 13.27
C ASN A 92 15.58 9.79 14.58
N THR A 93 15.19 10.97 15.04
CA THR A 93 14.39 11.15 16.26
C THR A 93 12.89 11.31 15.97
N GLY A 94 12.53 11.58 14.70
CA GLY A 94 11.18 11.97 14.29
C GLY A 94 10.85 13.44 14.54
N ILE A 95 11.74 14.19 15.21
CA ILE A 95 11.55 15.63 15.50
C ILE A 95 12.16 16.46 14.37
N LYS A 96 11.39 17.38 13.81
CA LYS A 96 11.73 18.15 12.62
C LYS A 96 11.42 19.62 12.80
N TYR A 97 12.41 20.48 12.52
CA TYR A 97 12.29 21.93 12.72
C TYR A 97 12.14 22.70 11.41
N TYR A 98 12.43 22.08 10.27
CA TYR A 98 12.50 22.80 9.01
C TYR A 98 11.27 22.54 8.13
N ARG A 99 10.92 23.54 7.34
CA ARG A 99 10.00 23.43 6.22
C ARG A 99 10.74 22.99 4.94
N ILE A 100 9.99 22.58 3.94
CA ILE A 100 10.53 22.27 2.62
C ILE A 100 11.17 23.53 2.03
N THR A 101 12.39 23.38 1.49
CA THR A 101 13.10 24.41 0.73
C THR A 101 13.77 23.74 -0.47
N GLY A 102 14.19 24.51 -1.49
CA GLY A 102 14.97 23.99 -2.61
C GLY A 102 16.26 23.30 -2.15
N LYS A 103 16.78 22.38 -2.95
CA LYS A 103 18.00 21.58 -2.61
C LYS A 103 19.18 22.44 -2.24
N ASP A 104 19.38 23.57 -2.94
CA ASP A 104 20.50 24.49 -2.78
C ASP A 104 20.16 25.73 -1.93
N CYS A 105 18.99 25.75 -1.32
CA CYS A 105 18.54 26.84 -0.47
C CYS A 105 18.88 26.58 0.99
N PRO A 106 19.25 27.62 1.78
CA PRO A 106 19.32 27.51 3.23
C PRO A 106 18.00 26.98 3.79
N LYS A 107 18.10 26.12 4.81
CA LYS A 107 16.90 25.63 5.50
C LYS A 107 16.28 26.75 6.34
N ASP A 108 14.96 26.78 6.37
CA ASP A 108 14.16 27.74 7.10
C ASP A 108 13.19 27.00 8.04
N TYR A 109 12.80 27.66 9.11
CA TYR A 109 11.97 27.04 10.13
C TYR A 109 10.55 26.81 9.63
N TYR A 110 9.98 25.70 10.09
CA TYR A 110 8.59 25.33 9.86
C TYR A 110 7.66 26.24 10.64
N ASP A 111 6.67 26.82 9.96
CA ASP A 111 5.62 27.64 10.55
C ASP A 111 4.28 26.90 10.41
N VAL A 112 3.68 26.58 11.56
CA VAL A 112 2.42 25.83 11.65
C VAL A 112 1.27 26.59 10.99
N GLN A 113 1.21 27.93 11.18
CA GLN A 113 0.13 28.74 10.62
C GLN A 113 0.20 28.78 9.10
N TRP A 114 1.38 28.99 8.53
CA TRP A 114 1.56 28.96 7.07
C TRP A 114 1.18 27.61 6.47
N ALA A 115 1.56 26.52 7.16
CA ALA A 115 1.19 25.17 6.73
C ALA A 115 -0.33 24.96 6.76
N MET A 116 -1.03 25.40 7.81
CA MET A 116 -2.48 25.24 7.93
C MET A 116 -3.24 26.13 6.91
N ASP A 117 -2.78 27.35 6.68
CA ASP A 117 -3.35 28.22 5.62
C ASP A 117 -3.19 27.58 4.23
N THR A 118 -2.07 26.90 4.00
CA THR A 118 -1.81 26.17 2.75
C THR A 118 -2.70 24.93 2.63
N VAL A 119 -2.87 24.16 3.71
CA VAL A 119 -3.80 23.03 3.77
C VAL A 119 -5.21 23.46 3.36
N GLU A 120 -5.71 24.55 3.93
CA GLU A 120 -7.05 25.05 3.61
C GLU A 120 -7.22 25.45 2.14
N LYS A 121 -6.23 26.16 1.60
CA LYS A 121 -6.21 26.56 0.19
C LYS A 121 -6.17 25.35 -0.75
N GLN A 122 -5.31 24.37 -0.45
CA GLN A 122 -5.15 23.19 -1.28
C GLN A 122 -6.34 22.23 -1.20
N ALA A 123 -6.98 22.10 -0.04
CA ALA A 123 -8.23 21.36 0.08
C ALA A 123 -9.36 22.02 -0.73
N GLY A 124 -9.46 23.35 -0.70
CA GLY A 124 -10.38 24.09 -1.56
C GLY A 124 -10.09 23.90 -3.05
N HIS A 125 -8.82 24.02 -3.46
CA HIS A 125 -8.41 23.80 -4.85
C HIS A 125 -8.73 22.38 -5.33
N PHE A 126 -8.49 21.36 -4.50
CA PHE A 126 -8.86 19.98 -4.85
C PHE A 126 -10.36 19.84 -5.08
N LEU A 127 -11.15 20.44 -4.20
CA LEU A 127 -12.61 20.46 -4.30
C LEU A 127 -13.09 21.13 -5.58
N ASP A 128 -12.55 22.30 -5.91
CA ASP A 128 -12.88 23.04 -7.13
C ASP A 128 -12.54 22.24 -8.39
N CYS A 129 -11.38 21.57 -8.41
CA CYS A 129 -10.98 20.69 -9.50
C CYS A 129 -11.95 19.51 -9.68
N ARG A 130 -12.35 18.85 -8.58
CA ARG A 130 -13.32 17.73 -8.66
C ARG A 130 -14.71 18.20 -9.06
N THR A 131 -15.13 19.37 -8.60
CA THR A 131 -16.39 19.99 -9.01
C THR A 131 -16.42 20.21 -10.52
N ALA A 132 -15.40 20.88 -11.07
CA ALA A 132 -15.29 21.13 -12.49
C ALA A 132 -15.21 19.83 -13.33
N GLN A 133 -14.46 18.83 -12.83
CA GLN A 133 -14.33 17.54 -13.49
C GLN A 133 -15.68 16.80 -13.55
N ILE A 134 -16.43 16.74 -12.46
CA ILE A 134 -17.76 16.12 -12.41
C ILE A 134 -18.76 16.86 -13.30
N GLU A 135 -18.78 18.19 -13.30
CA GLU A 135 -19.64 18.98 -14.18
C GLU A 135 -19.36 18.69 -15.65
N HIS A 136 -18.08 18.67 -16.03
CA HIS A 136 -17.68 18.33 -17.40
C HIS A 136 -18.13 16.92 -17.78
N LEU A 137 -17.81 15.92 -16.97
CA LEU A 137 -18.16 14.52 -17.24
C LEU A 137 -19.67 14.31 -17.33
N SER A 138 -20.44 14.91 -16.43
CA SER A 138 -21.90 14.80 -16.41
C SER A 138 -22.57 15.40 -17.64
N SER A 139 -21.86 16.26 -18.40
CA SER A 139 -22.41 16.85 -19.60
C SER A 139 -22.52 15.91 -20.81
N TYR A 140 -21.80 14.78 -20.80
CA TYR A 140 -21.77 13.81 -21.90
C TYR A 140 -21.88 12.34 -21.49
N MET A 141 -21.86 12.04 -20.18
CA MET A 141 -22.07 10.67 -19.69
C MET A 141 -23.57 10.42 -19.41
N ASP A 142 -24.07 9.27 -19.83
CA ASP A 142 -25.45 8.83 -19.57
C ASP A 142 -25.63 8.23 -18.17
N ILE A 143 -24.54 7.99 -17.47
CA ILE A 143 -24.49 7.48 -16.09
C ILE A 143 -23.70 8.45 -15.21
N PRO A 144 -24.00 8.52 -13.90
CA PRO A 144 -23.22 9.35 -12.99
C PRO A 144 -21.75 8.98 -12.99
N PRO A 145 -20.85 9.94 -13.26
CA PRO A 145 -19.41 9.68 -13.23
C PRO A 145 -18.91 9.38 -11.81
N ILE A 146 -17.89 8.53 -11.69
CA ILE A 146 -17.13 8.33 -10.46
C ILE A 146 -15.66 8.66 -10.66
N ILE A 147 -15.09 9.45 -9.76
CA ILE A 147 -13.67 9.75 -9.73
C ILE A 147 -13.04 8.93 -8.60
N THR A 148 -12.24 7.95 -8.96
CA THR A 148 -11.61 7.04 -8.00
C THR A 148 -10.23 7.56 -7.63
N CYS A 149 -10.06 7.93 -6.35
CA CYS A 149 -8.88 8.56 -5.79
C CYS A 149 -8.18 7.63 -4.77
N PRO A 150 -7.46 6.58 -5.22
CA PRO A 150 -6.73 5.70 -4.32
C PRO A 150 -5.41 6.34 -3.90
N TYR A 151 -5.14 6.39 -2.61
CA TYR A 151 -3.92 6.90 -2.02
C TYR A 151 -3.36 5.93 -0.99
N ASP A 152 -2.04 5.85 -0.90
CA ASP A 152 -1.38 5.08 0.15
C ASP A 152 -1.61 5.72 1.52
N ALA A 153 -1.97 4.91 2.51
CA ALA A 153 -2.31 5.41 3.85
C ALA A 153 -1.12 6.09 4.54
N GLU A 154 0.12 5.59 4.34
CA GLU A 154 1.32 6.16 4.93
C GLU A 154 1.67 7.55 4.38
N LEU A 155 1.15 7.94 3.22
CA LEU A 155 1.29 9.31 2.74
C LEU A 155 0.80 10.31 3.79
N TYR A 156 -0.33 10.02 4.41
CA TYR A 156 -0.99 10.89 5.37
C TYR A 156 -0.42 10.75 6.78
N GLY A 157 0.44 11.70 7.16
CA GLY A 157 1.08 11.77 8.47
C GLY A 157 2.50 11.23 8.53
N HIS A 158 2.89 10.28 7.66
CA HIS A 158 4.27 9.80 7.57
C HIS A 158 5.07 10.62 6.54
N TRP A 159 4.75 10.52 5.25
CA TRP A 159 5.44 11.29 4.21
C TRP A 159 5.01 12.76 4.16
N TRP A 160 3.74 12.99 4.30
CA TRP A 160 3.12 14.31 4.32
C TRP A 160 2.50 14.57 5.68
N TYR A 161 3.22 15.29 6.53
CA TYR A 161 2.82 15.52 7.93
C TYR A 161 1.45 16.19 8.04
N GLU A 162 1.14 17.13 7.18
CA GLU A 162 -0.11 17.88 7.13
C GLU A 162 -1.25 17.10 6.45
N GLY A 163 -0.96 15.97 5.84
CA GLY A 163 -1.92 15.15 5.11
C GLY A 163 -3.21 14.80 5.87
N PRO A 164 -3.17 14.39 7.15
CA PRO A 164 -4.39 14.18 7.95
C PRO A 164 -5.24 15.43 8.11
N TYR A 165 -4.62 16.61 8.26
CA TYR A 165 -5.34 17.87 8.34
C TYR A 165 -5.96 18.24 6.98
N TRP A 166 -5.27 17.97 5.90
CA TRP A 166 -5.81 18.18 4.56
C TRP A 166 -7.06 17.33 4.32
N LEU A 167 -7.04 16.03 4.67
CA LEU A 167 -8.22 15.17 4.62
C LEU A 167 -9.37 15.71 5.49
N TYR A 168 -9.06 16.13 6.72
CA TYR A 168 -10.05 16.69 7.64
C TYR A 168 -10.72 17.94 7.04
N ILE A 169 -9.94 18.88 6.52
CA ILE A 169 -10.47 20.11 5.90
C ILE A 169 -11.25 19.80 4.62
N LEU A 170 -10.74 18.87 3.78
CA LEU A 170 -11.43 18.43 2.57
C LEU A 170 -12.82 17.86 2.91
N PHE A 171 -12.92 16.94 3.85
CA PHE A 171 -14.21 16.36 4.24
C PHE A 171 -15.15 17.40 4.86
N LYS A 172 -14.64 18.32 5.67
CA LYS A 172 -15.44 19.44 6.17
C LYS A 172 -16.00 20.31 5.02
N LYS A 173 -15.18 20.67 4.05
CA LYS A 173 -15.61 21.47 2.89
C LYS A 173 -16.68 20.71 2.08
N ILE A 174 -16.46 19.43 1.77
CA ILE A 174 -17.46 18.62 1.06
C ILE A 174 -18.80 18.60 1.82
N TYR A 175 -18.78 18.48 3.14
CA TYR A 175 -19.99 18.44 3.94
C TYR A 175 -20.73 19.77 4.04
N TYR A 176 -19.99 20.88 4.20
CA TYR A 176 -20.59 22.19 4.47
C TYR A 176 -20.78 23.07 3.23
N ASP A 177 -19.94 22.96 2.22
CA ASP A 177 -19.91 23.88 1.06
C ASP A 177 -20.91 23.50 -0.06
N LYS A 178 -21.75 22.47 0.17
CA LYS A 178 -22.79 22.03 -0.78
C LYS A 178 -22.26 21.76 -2.17
N CYS A 179 -21.31 20.83 -2.27
CA CYS A 179 -20.75 20.41 -3.54
C CYS A 179 -21.81 19.78 -4.45
N ASN A 180 -21.57 19.81 -5.75
CA ASN A 180 -22.42 19.14 -6.75
C ASN A 180 -22.14 17.63 -6.85
N PHE A 181 -21.33 17.05 -5.98
CA PHE A 181 -21.04 15.64 -5.88
C PHE A 181 -21.06 15.15 -4.42
N GLU A 182 -21.12 13.86 -4.23
CA GLU A 182 -21.06 13.19 -2.93
C GLU A 182 -19.85 12.24 -2.85
N LEU A 183 -19.38 11.97 -1.64
CA LEU A 183 -18.45 10.88 -1.40
C LEU A 183 -19.22 9.57 -1.37
N ILE A 184 -18.69 8.56 -2.04
CA ILE A 184 -19.32 7.24 -2.15
C ILE A 184 -18.23 6.17 -2.09
N THR A 185 -18.54 5.03 -1.48
CA THR A 185 -17.64 3.87 -1.56
C THR A 185 -17.88 3.11 -2.87
N PRO A 186 -16.90 2.33 -3.36
CA PRO A 186 -17.10 1.47 -4.53
C PRO A 186 -18.31 0.53 -4.38
N GLY A 187 -18.53 -0.06 -3.20
CA GLY A 187 -19.68 -0.92 -2.93
C GLY A 187 -21.01 -0.17 -3.08
N GLU A 188 -21.17 0.98 -2.44
CA GLU A 188 -22.38 1.81 -2.56
C GLU A 188 -22.62 2.26 -4.00
N TYR A 189 -21.56 2.54 -4.77
CA TYR A 189 -21.72 2.89 -6.19
C TYR A 189 -22.23 1.70 -7.00
N ILE A 190 -21.72 0.51 -6.77
CA ILE A 190 -22.17 -0.74 -7.41
C ILE A 190 -23.65 -0.99 -7.12
N ASP A 191 -24.05 -0.86 -5.87
CA ASP A 191 -25.46 -1.06 -5.46
C ASP A 191 -26.41 -0.05 -6.12
N LYS A 192 -25.96 1.21 -6.20
CA LYS A 192 -26.75 2.31 -6.74
C LYS A 192 -26.83 2.30 -8.27
N TYR A 193 -25.77 1.84 -8.96
CA TYR A 193 -25.62 1.84 -10.42
C TYR A 193 -25.13 0.48 -10.94
N PRO A 194 -25.98 -0.56 -10.89
CA PRO A 194 -25.56 -1.94 -11.20
C PRO A 194 -25.33 -2.21 -12.69
N GLN A 195 -25.71 -1.30 -13.59
CA GLN A 195 -25.49 -1.47 -15.03
C GLN A 195 -24.12 -0.98 -15.42
N MET A 196 -23.28 -1.90 -15.86
CA MET A 196 -21.89 -1.64 -16.23
C MET A 196 -21.56 -2.25 -17.59
N GLN A 197 -20.62 -1.63 -18.29
CA GLN A 197 -20.07 -2.22 -19.51
C GLN A 197 -19.26 -3.47 -19.16
N VAL A 198 -19.48 -4.56 -19.92
CA VAL A 198 -18.63 -5.75 -19.84
C VAL A 198 -17.33 -5.49 -20.59
N SER A 199 -16.21 -5.60 -19.90
CA SER A 199 -14.87 -5.40 -20.45
C SER A 199 -13.83 -6.04 -19.53
N THR A 200 -12.71 -6.47 -20.10
CA THR A 200 -11.62 -7.07 -19.33
C THR A 200 -10.46 -6.07 -19.21
N PRO A 201 -10.06 -5.66 -17.99
CA PRO A 201 -8.92 -4.79 -17.79
C PRO A 201 -7.64 -5.37 -18.40
N CYS A 202 -6.81 -4.54 -18.99
CA CYS A 202 -5.50 -5.00 -19.42
C CYS A 202 -4.53 -5.12 -18.22
N ARG A 203 -3.42 -5.84 -18.41
CA ARG A 203 -2.38 -5.98 -17.40
C ARG A 203 -1.85 -4.60 -17.00
N SER A 204 -1.88 -4.32 -15.72
CA SER A 204 -1.38 -3.06 -15.15
C SER A 204 -0.92 -3.25 -13.72
N SER A 205 -0.10 -2.35 -13.22
CA SER A 205 0.27 -2.24 -11.82
C SER A 205 0.59 -0.78 -11.44
N TRP A 206 0.54 -0.48 -10.16
CA TRP A 206 1.18 0.74 -9.64
C TRP A 206 2.71 0.68 -9.85
N GLY A 207 3.38 1.80 -9.65
CA GLY A 207 4.83 1.88 -9.68
C GLY A 207 5.42 2.08 -11.07
N ALA A 208 6.76 2.06 -11.14
CA ALA A 208 7.52 2.38 -12.34
C ALA A 208 7.03 1.60 -13.56
N ASN A 209 6.84 2.29 -14.66
CA ASN A 209 6.40 1.78 -15.96
C ASN A 209 5.03 1.08 -15.99
N GLY A 210 4.38 0.83 -14.84
CA GLY A 210 3.01 0.32 -14.77
C GLY A 210 2.81 -1.16 -15.09
N TYR A 211 3.87 -1.96 -15.18
CA TYR A 211 3.82 -3.38 -15.59
C TYR A 211 4.55 -4.32 -14.63
N SER A 212 4.46 -4.05 -13.34
CA SER A 212 5.00 -4.87 -12.24
C SER A 212 6.53 -4.85 -12.10
N GLU A 213 7.26 -4.00 -12.81
CA GLU A 213 8.72 -3.96 -12.79
C GLU A 213 9.32 -3.68 -11.41
N VAL A 214 8.58 -3.02 -10.52
CA VAL A 214 9.00 -2.80 -9.14
C VAL A 214 9.14 -4.12 -8.38
N TRP A 215 8.25 -5.08 -8.65
CA TRP A 215 8.17 -6.36 -7.93
C TRP A 215 8.78 -7.54 -8.68
N LEU A 216 9.10 -7.37 -9.96
CA LEU A 216 9.71 -8.41 -10.79
C LEU A 216 10.72 -7.79 -11.75
N ASN A 217 11.98 -7.84 -11.38
CA ASN A 217 13.11 -7.37 -12.17
C ASN A 217 14.39 -8.16 -11.81
N GLN A 218 15.49 -7.87 -12.48
CA GLN A 218 16.76 -8.61 -12.31
C GLN A 218 17.34 -8.55 -10.88
N THR A 219 16.97 -7.56 -10.06
CA THR A 219 17.49 -7.44 -8.69
C THR A 219 16.73 -8.27 -7.68
N ASN A 220 15.47 -8.64 -7.97
CA ASN A 220 14.57 -9.31 -7.03
C ASN A 220 13.95 -10.62 -7.53
N ASP A 221 14.15 -10.99 -8.83
CA ASP A 221 13.55 -12.18 -9.44
C ASP A 221 13.95 -13.50 -8.75
N TYR A 222 15.15 -13.55 -8.15
CA TYR A 222 15.64 -14.71 -7.41
C TYR A 222 14.67 -15.15 -6.29
N ALA A 223 13.95 -14.20 -5.68
CA ALA A 223 13.06 -14.50 -4.55
C ALA A 223 11.83 -15.31 -4.97
N HIS A 224 11.28 -15.04 -6.15
CA HIS A 224 10.03 -15.65 -6.63
C HIS A 224 10.10 -17.18 -6.66
N ARG A 225 11.20 -17.77 -7.15
CA ARG A 225 11.35 -19.24 -7.19
C ARG A 225 11.32 -19.89 -5.80
N HIS A 226 11.82 -19.17 -4.77
CA HIS A 226 11.80 -19.66 -3.40
C HIS A 226 10.41 -19.50 -2.78
N LEU A 227 9.72 -18.38 -3.05
CA LEU A 227 8.36 -18.12 -2.61
C LEU A 227 7.38 -19.13 -3.22
N HIS A 228 7.44 -19.35 -4.53
CA HIS A 228 6.61 -20.34 -5.21
C HIS A 228 6.85 -21.76 -4.64
N LYS A 229 8.13 -22.13 -4.48
CA LYS A 229 8.44 -23.45 -3.90
C LYS A 229 7.96 -23.62 -2.47
N ALA A 230 7.97 -22.56 -1.67
CA ALA A 230 7.42 -22.58 -0.32
C ALA A 230 5.88 -22.67 -0.34
N ALA A 231 5.22 -21.96 -1.26
CA ALA A 231 3.77 -22.08 -1.45
C ALA A 231 3.35 -23.50 -1.85
N ASP A 232 4.02 -24.13 -2.85
CA ASP A 232 3.78 -25.53 -3.25
C ASP A 232 3.90 -26.47 -2.06
N ARG A 233 4.94 -26.30 -1.22
CA ARG A 233 5.17 -27.10 -0.03
C ARG A 233 4.13 -26.86 1.05
N MET A 234 3.59 -25.66 1.17
CA MET A 234 2.51 -25.38 2.11
C MET A 234 1.22 -26.09 1.69
N CYS A 235 0.86 -26.05 0.40
CA CYS A 235 -0.25 -26.83 -0.15
C CYS A 235 -0.03 -28.35 0.05
N GLU A 236 1.19 -28.87 -0.19
CA GLU A 236 1.53 -30.26 0.10
C GLU A 236 1.25 -30.64 1.56
N LEU A 237 1.65 -29.77 2.51
CA LEU A 237 1.40 -30.01 3.94
C LEU A 237 -0.10 -29.97 4.27
N ALA A 238 -0.83 -29.00 3.77
CA ALA A 238 -2.28 -28.88 4.01
C ALA A 238 -3.03 -30.12 3.51
N GLN A 239 -2.72 -30.58 2.28
CA GLN A 239 -3.28 -31.79 1.71
C GLN A 239 -2.89 -33.07 2.46
N LYS A 240 -1.68 -33.15 2.98
CA LYS A 240 -1.19 -34.32 3.72
C LYS A 240 -1.79 -34.42 5.12
N PHE A 241 -2.09 -33.31 5.76
CA PHE A 241 -2.58 -33.25 7.14
C PHE A 241 -3.89 -32.46 7.24
N PRO A 242 -4.98 -32.90 6.53
CA PRO A 242 -6.23 -32.19 6.58
C PRO A 242 -6.84 -32.26 8.00
N ASN A 243 -7.24 -31.11 8.54
CA ASN A 243 -7.85 -31.01 9.88
C ASN A 243 -7.03 -31.69 11.00
N GLU A 244 -5.73 -31.45 11.03
CA GLU A 244 -4.81 -32.04 11.99
C GLU A 244 -5.27 -31.84 13.45
N GLY A 245 -5.40 -32.96 14.17
CA GLY A 245 -5.81 -32.97 15.58
C GLY A 245 -4.65 -32.91 16.58
N ASP A 246 -3.44 -33.22 16.17
CA ASP A 246 -2.24 -33.10 17.01
C ASP A 246 -1.91 -31.60 17.20
N THR A 247 -2.00 -31.17 18.47
CA THR A 247 -1.81 -29.75 18.81
C THR A 247 -0.44 -29.22 18.39
N LEU A 248 0.63 -30.00 18.60
CA LEU A 248 2.00 -29.57 18.27
C LEU A 248 2.19 -29.46 16.74
N ARG A 249 1.69 -30.45 16.00
CA ARG A 249 1.78 -30.44 14.54
C ARG A 249 0.91 -29.34 13.94
N ARG A 250 -0.31 -29.13 14.45
CA ARG A 250 -1.18 -28.03 14.03
C ARG A 250 -0.53 -26.66 14.25
N GLN A 251 0.08 -26.43 15.40
CA GLN A 251 0.83 -25.21 15.69
C GLN A 251 2.00 -25.02 14.71
N ALA A 252 2.73 -26.08 14.38
CA ALA A 252 3.84 -26.02 13.42
C ALA A 252 3.33 -25.73 11.99
N LEU A 253 2.19 -26.30 11.57
CA LEU A 253 1.53 -26.02 10.29
C LEU A 253 1.08 -24.57 10.20
N ASN A 254 0.45 -24.05 11.26
CA ASN A 254 0.04 -22.65 11.33
C ASN A 254 1.25 -21.72 11.30
N GLN A 255 2.37 -22.08 11.96
CA GLN A 255 3.59 -21.29 11.90
C GLN A 255 4.23 -21.32 10.49
N CYS A 256 4.20 -22.45 9.79
CA CYS A 256 4.61 -22.51 8.38
C CYS A 256 3.79 -21.54 7.52
N ALA A 257 2.47 -21.54 7.65
CA ALA A 257 1.59 -20.62 6.91
C ALA A 257 1.95 -19.16 7.21
N ARG A 258 2.21 -18.82 8.47
CA ARG A 258 2.60 -17.48 8.91
C ARG A 258 3.94 -17.04 8.32
N GLU A 259 4.96 -17.89 8.37
CA GLU A 259 6.27 -17.60 7.79
C GLU A 259 6.20 -17.41 6.26
N LEU A 260 5.34 -18.19 5.58
CA LEU A 260 5.12 -18.03 4.15
C LEU A 260 4.47 -16.69 3.83
N LEU A 261 3.40 -16.29 4.53
CA LEU A 261 2.75 -14.99 4.33
C LEU A 261 3.72 -13.83 4.56
N MET A 262 4.54 -13.91 5.62
CA MET A 262 5.56 -12.89 5.90
C MET A 262 6.65 -12.85 4.83
N ALA A 263 7.07 -14.00 4.30
CA ALA A 263 8.02 -14.04 3.19
C ALA A 263 7.45 -13.44 1.90
N GLN A 264 6.15 -13.59 1.66
CA GLN A 264 5.44 -13.11 0.47
C GLN A 264 5.09 -11.61 0.50
N THR A 265 5.39 -10.91 1.60
CA THR A 265 5.16 -9.47 1.71
C THR A 265 5.81 -8.73 0.55
N SER A 266 4.99 -8.03 -0.25
CA SER A 266 5.44 -7.31 -1.46
C SER A 266 6.45 -6.21 -1.17
N CYS A 267 6.44 -5.68 0.06
CA CYS A 267 7.36 -4.65 0.51
C CYS A 267 8.84 -5.06 0.39
N TRP A 268 9.18 -6.34 0.57
CA TRP A 268 10.57 -6.78 0.43
C TRP A 268 11.11 -6.54 -0.98
N LEU A 269 10.36 -6.92 -2.00
CA LEU A 269 10.74 -6.76 -3.40
C LEU A 269 10.77 -5.27 -3.79
N PHE A 270 9.83 -4.49 -3.27
CA PHE A 270 9.79 -3.04 -3.42
C PHE A 270 11.04 -2.36 -2.83
N ILE A 271 11.41 -2.69 -1.59
CA ILE A 271 12.60 -2.16 -0.90
C ILE A 271 13.89 -2.51 -1.66
N ILE A 272 14.01 -3.74 -2.17
CA ILE A 272 15.15 -4.18 -2.96
C ILE A 272 15.28 -3.34 -4.23
N THR A 273 14.18 -3.12 -4.93
CA THR A 273 14.16 -2.32 -6.18
C THR A 273 14.50 -0.85 -5.93
N ASN A 274 13.96 -0.26 -4.87
CA ASN A 274 14.16 1.16 -4.55
C ASN A 274 15.48 1.45 -3.83
N GLY A 275 16.21 0.44 -3.38
CA GLY A 275 17.55 0.58 -2.83
C GLY A 275 17.62 1.17 -1.41
N THR A 276 16.49 1.24 -0.66
CA THR A 276 16.44 1.96 0.62
C THR A 276 17.02 1.17 1.79
N MET A 277 16.64 -0.11 1.96
CA MET A 277 17.10 -0.99 3.04
C MET A 277 17.33 -2.42 2.51
N VAL A 278 18.10 -2.54 1.46
CA VAL A 278 18.26 -3.76 0.65
C VAL A 278 18.69 -4.96 1.48
N GLU A 279 19.70 -4.81 2.33
CA GLU A 279 20.21 -5.88 3.19
C GLU A 279 19.15 -6.40 4.17
N TYR A 280 18.33 -5.49 4.71
CA TYR A 280 17.24 -5.88 5.61
C TYR A 280 16.18 -6.69 4.87
N ALA A 281 15.77 -6.27 3.67
CA ALA A 281 14.79 -6.99 2.86
C ALA A 281 15.30 -8.38 2.44
N HIS A 282 16.55 -8.48 1.97
CA HIS A 282 17.18 -9.77 1.66
C HIS A 282 17.24 -10.69 2.87
N LYS A 283 17.62 -10.15 4.03
CA LYS A 283 17.67 -10.91 5.28
C LYS A 283 16.29 -11.39 5.69
N SER A 284 15.26 -10.55 5.61
CA SER A 284 13.89 -10.90 5.97
C SER A 284 13.35 -12.05 5.12
N ILE A 285 13.47 -11.97 3.79
CA ILE A 285 13.08 -13.05 2.88
C ILE A 285 13.81 -14.35 3.24
N LYS A 286 15.14 -14.31 3.43
CA LYS A 286 15.94 -15.49 3.76
C LYS A 286 15.55 -16.08 5.10
N ASP A 287 15.33 -15.27 6.11
CA ASP A 287 14.96 -15.71 7.45
C ASP A 287 13.59 -16.41 7.45
N HIS A 288 12.57 -15.81 6.83
CA HIS A 288 11.23 -16.41 6.77
C HIS A 288 11.22 -17.69 5.93
N ILE A 289 11.82 -17.71 4.76
CA ILE A 289 11.96 -18.92 3.93
C ILE A 289 12.77 -20.00 4.66
N GLY A 290 13.81 -19.62 5.40
CA GLY A 290 14.62 -20.53 6.22
C GLY A 290 13.81 -21.19 7.35
N ARG A 291 13.03 -20.40 8.11
CA ARG A 291 12.15 -20.89 9.19
C ARG A 291 11.06 -21.78 8.63
N PHE A 292 10.37 -21.35 7.57
CA PHE A 292 9.40 -22.17 6.83
C PHE A 292 10.01 -23.51 6.43
N THR A 293 11.15 -23.49 5.76
CA THR A 293 11.80 -24.72 5.24
C THR A 293 12.19 -25.67 6.35
N LYS A 294 12.70 -25.16 7.47
CA LYS A 294 13.07 -26.00 8.63
C LYS A 294 11.83 -26.63 9.25
N LEU A 295 10.76 -25.88 9.48
CA LEU A 295 9.49 -26.41 10.01
C LEU A 295 8.87 -27.42 9.04
N TYR A 296 8.87 -27.14 7.72
CA TYR A 296 8.40 -28.07 6.70
C TYR A 296 9.06 -29.44 6.81
N TYR A 297 10.40 -29.49 6.91
CA TYR A 297 11.10 -30.78 7.05
C TYR A 297 10.87 -31.43 8.41
N GLN A 298 10.71 -30.68 9.48
CA GLN A 298 10.37 -31.25 10.80
C GLN A 298 8.99 -31.91 10.79
N ILE A 299 7.99 -31.25 10.19
CA ILE A 299 6.62 -31.79 10.04
C ILE A 299 6.63 -33.00 9.12
N LYS A 300 7.29 -32.92 7.97
CA LYS A 300 7.35 -33.99 6.97
C LYS A 300 7.97 -35.29 7.52
N ASN A 301 8.97 -35.15 8.40
CA ASN A 301 9.71 -36.28 9.00
C ASN A 301 9.18 -36.66 10.38
N ASP A 302 8.08 -36.07 10.84
CA ASP A 302 7.51 -36.31 12.18
C ASP A 302 8.51 -36.08 13.33
N LYS A 303 9.31 -35.01 13.23
CA LYS A 303 10.38 -34.66 14.19
C LYS A 303 10.31 -33.16 14.53
N ILE A 304 9.16 -32.73 15.06
CA ILE A 304 8.94 -31.33 15.41
C ILE A 304 9.71 -31.02 16.71
N ASP A 305 10.61 -30.05 16.63
CA ASP A 305 11.31 -29.48 17.77
C ASP A 305 10.44 -28.39 18.41
N ALA A 306 9.80 -28.70 19.52
CA ALA A 306 8.91 -27.80 20.24
C ALA A 306 9.61 -26.52 20.73
N ARG A 307 10.91 -26.60 21.08
CA ARG A 307 11.66 -25.39 21.49
C ARG A 307 11.91 -24.47 20.33
N TYR A 308 12.24 -25.04 19.18
CA TYR A 308 12.41 -24.24 17.96
C TYR A 308 11.08 -23.63 17.50
N LEU A 309 9.98 -24.41 17.56
CA LEU A 309 8.66 -23.89 17.23
C LEU A 309 8.28 -22.69 18.11
N LEU A 310 8.47 -22.82 19.43
CA LEU A 310 8.22 -21.74 20.39
C LEU A 310 9.09 -20.51 20.07
N TYR A 311 10.38 -20.70 19.81
CA TYR A 311 11.29 -19.61 19.43
C TYR A 311 10.80 -18.85 18.17
N VAL A 312 10.32 -19.57 17.15
CA VAL A 312 9.80 -18.94 15.93
C VAL A 312 8.49 -18.23 16.21
N PHE A 313 7.61 -18.82 16.99
CA PHE A 313 6.34 -18.23 17.38
C PHE A 313 6.52 -16.93 18.18
N ASP A 314 7.38 -16.93 19.19
CA ASP A 314 7.67 -15.73 19.99
C ASP A 314 8.24 -14.57 19.15
N LYS A 315 8.84 -14.89 18.03
CA LYS A 315 9.42 -13.91 17.12
C LYS A 315 8.43 -13.37 16.10
N ASP A 316 7.57 -14.24 15.59
CA ASP A 316 6.67 -13.96 14.48
C ASP A 316 5.28 -14.53 14.81
N ASP A 317 4.47 -13.80 15.62
CA ASP A 317 3.16 -14.20 16.12
C ASP A 317 1.97 -13.49 15.42
N ILE A 318 2.24 -12.80 14.31
CA ILE A 318 1.20 -12.13 13.51
C ILE A 318 0.13 -13.13 13.05
N PHE A 319 -1.10 -12.69 12.91
CA PHE A 319 -2.26 -13.51 12.58
C PHE A 319 -2.49 -14.66 13.59
N PRO A 320 -2.87 -14.33 14.84
CA PRO A 320 -3.03 -15.34 15.90
C PRO A 320 -4.06 -16.42 15.54
N GLU A 321 -5.09 -16.07 14.78
CA GLU A 321 -6.18 -16.95 14.34
C GLU A 321 -5.88 -17.69 13.01
N ILE A 322 -4.63 -17.64 12.51
CA ILE A 322 -4.31 -18.29 11.23
C ILE A 322 -4.60 -19.78 11.26
N ASP A 323 -5.26 -20.26 10.21
CA ASP A 323 -5.46 -21.68 9.96
C ASP A 323 -4.76 -22.07 8.65
N TYR A 324 -3.80 -22.98 8.74
CA TYR A 324 -3.06 -23.49 7.59
C TYR A 324 -3.95 -24.14 6.52
N MET A 325 -5.19 -24.49 6.88
CA MET A 325 -6.17 -25.07 5.95
C MET A 325 -6.61 -24.12 4.84
N ILE A 326 -6.27 -22.81 4.93
CA ILE A 326 -6.44 -21.88 3.79
C ILE A 326 -5.61 -22.27 2.55
N TYR A 327 -4.64 -23.18 2.71
CA TYR A 327 -3.80 -23.70 1.62
C TYR A 327 -4.23 -25.11 1.13
N TYR A 328 -5.37 -25.63 1.62
CA TYR A 328 -5.91 -26.94 1.22
C TYR A 328 -6.48 -26.96 -0.21
#